data_d3147f0e3cd02ee95306085363026c3f
#
_entry.id   d3147f0e3cd02ee95306085363026c3f
#
_cell.length_a   1.000
_cell.length_b   1.000
_cell.length_c   1.000
_cell.angle_alpha   90.00
_cell.angle_beta   90.00
_cell.angle_gamma   90.00
#
_symmetry.space_group_name_H-M   'P 1'
#
loop_
_entity.id
_entity.type
_entity.pdbx_description
1 polymer ?
#
loop_
_entity_poly.entity_id
_entity_poly.type
_entity_poly.pdbx_seq_one_letter_code
_entity_poly.pdbx_strand_id
1 'polypeptide(L)' 'MKIMSNEQLVVSYRDALKSEQDKEWAKILKDEISKRGLKPFKNR' A
#
# COMPACT_ATOMS: atom_id res chain seq x y z
N MET A 1 12.73 -14.16 -1.87
CA MET A 1 12.17 -13.09 -1.90
C MET A 1 10.82 -13.02 -1.45
N LYS A 2 10.47 -12.10 -0.76
CA LYS A 2 9.22 -11.98 -0.32
C LYS A 2 8.47 -11.02 -1.02
N ILE A 3 7.45 -11.36 -1.63
CA ILE A 3 6.60 -10.47 -2.36
C ILE A 3 5.28 -10.45 -1.67
N MET A 4 4.81 -9.31 -1.29
CA MET A 4 3.52 -9.22 -0.66
C MET A 4 2.42 -9.55 -1.63
N SER A 5 1.42 -10.24 -1.16
CA SER A 5 0.28 -10.51 -2.01
C SER A 5 -0.44 -9.18 -2.15
N ASN A 6 -1.37 -9.10 -3.07
CA ASN A 6 -2.09 -7.86 -3.30
C ASN A 6 -2.80 -7.40 -2.05
N GLU A 7 -3.42 -8.34 -1.36
CA GLU A 7 -4.12 -8.01 -0.15
C GLU A 7 -3.17 -7.48 0.91
N GLN A 8 -2.05 -8.16 1.06
CA GLN A 8 -1.07 -7.77 2.05
C GLN A 8 -0.52 -6.38 1.73
N LEU A 9 -0.30 -6.11 0.48
CA LEU A 9 0.23 -4.83 0.06
C LEU A 9 -0.75 -3.71 0.41
N VAL A 10 -2.01 -3.91 0.12
CA VAL A 10 -3.02 -2.90 0.41
C VAL A 10 -3.14 -2.67 1.90
N VAL A 11 -3.13 -3.73 2.68
CA VAL A 11 -3.24 -3.61 4.12
C VAL A 11 -2.04 -2.85 4.67
N SER A 12 -0.86 -3.17 4.17
CA SER A 12 0.34 -2.49 4.63
C SER A 12 0.28 -1.00 4.31
N TYR A 13 -0.23 -0.68 3.15
CA TYR A 13 -0.33 0.70 2.75
C TYR A 13 -1.28 1.45 3.68
N ARG A 14 -2.42 0.85 3.97
CA ARG A 14 -3.39 1.50 4.83
C ARG A 14 -2.85 1.67 6.23
N ASP A 15 -2.09 0.70 6.70
CA ASP A 15 -1.47 0.80 8.01
C ASP A 15 -0.45 1.92 8.00
N ALA A 16 0.33 2.02 6.95
CA ALA A 16 1.34 3.07 6.86
C ALA A 16 0.70 4.44 6.86
N LEU A 17 -0.47 4.56 6.27
CA LEU A 17 -1.16 5.84 6.25
C LEU A 17 -1.58 6.28 7.66
N LYS A 18 -1.85 5.31 8.51
CA LYS A 18 -2.25 5.65 9.86
C LYS A 18 -1.08 6.12 10.67
N SER A 19 0.12 5.70 10.30
CA SER A 19 1.29 6.06 11.04
C SER A 19 1.95 7.23 10.34
N GLU A 20 1.98 8.36 10.96
CA GLU A 20 2.56 9.52 10.33
C GLU A 20 4.05 9.41 10.18
N GLN A 21 4.66 8.51 10.91
CA GLN A 21 6.08 8.36 10.84
C GLN A 21 6.52 7.61 9.61
N ASP A 22 5.61 6.88 8.99
CA ASP A 22 5.95 6.07 7.84
C ASP A 22 5.43 6.66 6.55
N LYS A 23 5.54 7.95 6.39
CA LYS A 23 5.05 8.57 5.18
C LYS A 23 5.80 8.12 3.96
N GLU A 24 7.10 7.97 4.08
CA GLU A 24 7.88 7.52 2.94
C GLU A 24 7.55 6.10 2.59
N TRP A 25 7.34 5.27 3.61
CA TRP A 25 6.99 3.90 3.38
C TRP A 25 5.64 3.83 2.67
N ALA A 26 4.71 4.68 3.08
CA ALA A 26 3.41 4.72 2.45
C ALA A 26 3.53 5.09 0.98
N LYS A 27 4.44 5.99 0.66
CA LYS A 27 4.63 6.38 -0.71
C LYS A 27 5.13 5.23 -1.54
N ILE A 28 6.08 4.48 -1.01
CA ILE A 28 6.63 3.33 -1.69
C ILE A 28 5.54 2.32 -1.94
N LEU A 29 4.72 2.07 -0.93
CA LEU A 29 3.64 1.10 -1.07
C LEU A 29 2.61 1.59 -2.08
N LYS A 30 2.33 2.87 -2.07
CA LYS A 30 1.37 3.40 -3.01
C LYS A 30 1.86 3.23 -4.44
N ASP A 31 3.14 3.46 -4.65
CA ASP A 31 3.71 3.32 -5.96
C ASP A 31 3.58 1.88 -6.44
N GLU A 32 3.87 0.95 -5.57
CA GLU A 32 3.77 -0.45 -5.91
C GLU A 32 2.33 -0.83 -6.22
N ILE A 33 1.39 -0.34 -5.43
CA ILE A 33 -0.01 -0.61 -5.66
C ILE A 33 -0.44 -0.09 -7.01
N SER A 34 0.03 1.08 -7.35
CA SER A 34 -0.31 1.68 -8.63
C SER A 34 0.25 0.85 -9.77
N LYS A 35 1.45 0.37 -9.62
CA LYS A 35 2.07 -0.45 -10.66
C LYS A 35 1.30 -1.72 -10.90
N ARG A 36 0.69 -2.25 -9.86
CA ARG A 36 -0.07 -3.47 -10.01
C ARG A 36 -1.50 -3.21 -10.44
N GLY A 37 -1.88 -1.96 -10.52
CA GLY A 37 -3.24 -1.62 -10.89
C GLY A 37 -4.24 -1.90 -9.80
N LEU A 38 -3.80 -1.88 -8.56
CA LEU A 38 -4.69 -2.15 -7.44
C LEU A 38 -5.28 -0.85 -6.93
N LYS A 39 -6.35 -0.96 -6.19
CA LYS A 39 -6.97 0.20 -5.60
C LYS A 39 -7.08 -0.03 -4.11
N PRO A 40 -6.31 0.71 -3.34
CA PRO A 40 -6.32 0.51 -1.89
C PRO A 40 -7.63 0.90 -1.25
N PHE A 41 -8.34 1.87 -1.86
CA PHE A 41 -9.61 2.28 -1.34
C PHE A 41 -10.66 2.00 -2.38
N LYS A 42 -11.65 1.19 -2.07
CA LYS A 42 -12.69 0.93 -2.98
C LYS A 42 -13.59 2.03 -3.06
N ASN A 43 -13.86 2.47 -4.15
CA ASN A 43 -14.75 3.53 -4.30
C ASN A 43 -15.85 3.11 -5.01
N ARG A 44 -16.86 2.99 -4.67
CA ARG A 44 -17.94 2.55 -5.41
C ARG A 44 -18.78 3.39 -5.77
#